data_8cce8eef6ff001a0201839e184a13c79
#
_entry.id   8cce8eef6ff001a0201839e184a13c79
#
_cell.length_a   1.000
_cell.length_b   1.000
_cell.length_c   1.000
_cell.angle_alpha   90.00
_cell.angle_beta   90.00
_cell.angle_gamma   90.00
#
_symmetry.space_group_name_H-M   'P 1'
#
loop_
_entity.id
_entity.type
_entity.pdbx_description
1 polymer ?
#
loop_
_entity_poly.entity_id
_entity_poly.type
_entity_poly.pdbx_seq_one_letter_code
_entity_poly.pdbx_strand_id
1 'polypeptide(L)'
;MATARNSGRRAGAFAAVLLALAGCAPGSPPSSPAPAVPASSSPPGAATSATGSPSGPLSDAELAGIINGVGRARNLPYPAAQDSTRLRSGAASGSFPPTRTETTPGECVALVPGDPFTHWADKDISFADGGMPPSGGESGPTTTIGIVLRSAEKASIAKADFGYTDNLLSRCGQFDLAYTEADRTSPYAIQLLTAPPIADKQHAFMQVTKPKGAGDFGSVGLRVLHGTLSISLTLAVATLNSGADAKPALDSMAELAKELISEAGKPQAPAVPNAPNSLTPDQMVALFKGMTTPGGEPVNLPQARIIGLPQGSTPTVLTPPPDSPCTLDEQSYDASLAGSVSGQGQIQGATKMDYTDFTVVNTPSATQPPYPFDARAEQLRSCASVQEILLGGGSRTWSSVTALATAITADSRYAVAYQLSDGTGEWHVQSGARRGTLSVEAAGRTASQAEAQSKADALASFFAAVFSRAGK
;
A
#
# COMPACT_ATOMS: atom_id res chain seq x y z
N MET A 1 -24.97 -40.84 -8.04
CA MET A 1 -24.85 -39.83 -6.97
C MET A 1 -23.45 -39.28 -7.03
N ALA A 2 -23.30 -38.09 -7.63
CA ALA A 2 -22.03 -37.45 -7.85
C ALA A 2 -22.02 -36.16 -7.02
N THR A 3 -21.19 -36.12 -5.99
CA THR A 3 -20.95 -34.97 -5.15
C THR A 3 -19.92 -34.05 -5.82
N ALA A 4 -20.35 -32.91 -6.28
CA ALA A 4 -19.48 -31.83 -6.79
C ALA A 4 -18.67 -31.24 -5.66
N ARG A 5 -17.33 -31.35 -5.73
CA ARG A 5 -16.38 -30.62 -4.89
C ARG A 5 -16.14 -29.27 -5.48
N ASN A 6 -16.60 -28.25 -4.79
CA ASN A 6 -16.30 -26.84 -5.07
C ASN A 6 -14.85 -26.54 -4.63
N SER A 7 -13.93 -26.50 -5.58
CA SER A 7 -12.56 -26.04 -5.36
C SER A 7 -12.50 -24.53 -5.55
N GLY A 8 -12.58 -23.78 -4.45
CA GLY A 8 -12.37 -22.34 -4.45
C GLY A 8 -10.91 -21.99 -4.78
N ARG A 9 -10.66 -21.58 -6.01
CA ARG A 9 -9.41 -20.95 -6.43
C ARG A 9 -9.33 -19.57 -5.78
N ARG A 10 -8.42 -19.40 -4.81
CA ARG A 10 -7.97 -18.08 -4.38
C ARG A 10 -6.77 -17.71 -5.23
N ALA A 11 -7.02 -17.05 -6.36
CA ALA A 11 -6.02 -16.29 -7.06
C ALA A 11 -5.83 -14.98 -6.27
N GLY A 12 -4.61 -14.71 -5.81
CA GLY A 12 -4.27 -13.45 -5.16
C GLY A 12 -4.22 -12.33 -6.20
N ALA A 13 -5.29 -11.59 -6.32
CA ALA A 13 -5.32 -10.36 -7.08
C ALA A 13 -4.87 -9.21 -6.16
N PHE A 14 -3.72 -8.62 -6.47
CA PHE A 14 -3.36 -7.31 -5.94
C PHE A 14 -4.12 -6.23 -6.74
N ALA A 15 -5.40 -6.14 -6.51
CA ALA A 15 -6.08 -4.87 -6.71
C ALA A 15 -5.85 -4.06 -5.43
N ALA A 16 -5.61 -2.76 -5.54
CA ALA A 16 -5.64 -1.86 -4.41
C ALA A 16 -7.08 -1.88 -3.85
N VAL A 17 -7.36 -2.88 -3.02
CA VAL A 17 -8.66 -3.04 -2.37
C VAL A 17 -8.63 -2.22 -1.10
N LEU A 18 -9.30 -1.11 -1.14
CA LEU A 18 -9.78 -0.37 0.00
C LEU A 18 -10.81 -1.23 0.74
N LEU A 19 -10.40 -1.91 1.78
CA LEU A 19 -11.30 -2.56 2.73
C LEU A 19 -11.36 -1.71 4.00
N ALA A 20 -12.50 -1.12 4.25
CA ALA A 20 -12.80 -0.46 5.50
C ALA A 20 -13.60 -1.35 6.42
N LEU A 21 -13.29 -1.26 7.68
CA LEU A 21 -14.01 -1.89 8.78
C LEU A 21 -14.89 -0.86 9.47
N ALA A 22 -16.17 -1.18 9.58
CA ALA A 22 -17.12 -0.44 10.40
C ALA A 22 -16.98 -0.90 11.86
N GLY A 23 -16.54 -0.01 12.74
CA GLY A 23 -16.62 -0.17 14.19
C GLY A 23 -17.68 0.74 14.76
N CYS A 24 -18.73 0.20 15.38
CA CYS A 24 -19.73 0.95 16.13
C CYS A 24 -19.15 1.41 17.49
N ALA A 25 -19.23 2.70 17.79
CA ALA A 25 -19.03 3.22 19.13
C ALA A 25 -20.24 4.08 19.55
N PRO A 26 -20.68 4.01 20.85
CA PRO A 26 -21.88 4.70 21.32
C PRO A 26 -21.62 6.17 21.65
N GLY A 27 -22.67 6.97 21.44
CA GLY A 27 -22.66 8.41 21.54
C GLY A 27 -22.40 9.00 22.93
N SER A 28 -21.85 10.19 22.93
CA SER A 28 -21.76 11.11 24.07
C SER A 28 -22.53 12.41 23.78
N PRO A 29 -23.07 13.08 24.83
CA PRO A 29 -24.06 14.12 24.68
C PRO A 29 -23.48 15.51 24.31
N PRO A 30 -24.34 16.46 23.89
CA PRO A 30 -23.89 17.74 23.34
C PRO A 30 -23.46 18.74 24.43
N SER A 31 -22.36 19.44 24.18
CA SER A 31 -21.87 20.56 24.97
C SER A 31 -22.35 21.88 24.39
N SER A 32 -22.77 22.79 25.25
CA SER A 32 -23.30 24.11 24.96
C SER A 32 -22.27 25.07 24.35
N PRO A 33 -22.71 26.10 23.60
CA PRO A 33 -21.81 27.03 22.91
C PRO A 33 -21.27 28.12 23.85
N ALA A 34 -19.99 28.45 23.71
CA ALA A 34 -19.32 29.59 24.31
C ALA A 34 -19.43 30.84 23.43
N PRO A 35 -19.38 32.05 23.99
CA PRO A 35 -19.68 33.29 23.26
C PRO A 35 -18.56 33.75 22.34
N ALA A 36 -18.97 34.37 21.22
CA ALA A 36 -18.11 34.89 20.17
C ALA A 36 -17.28 36.11 20.62
N VAL A 37 -15.99 36.07 20.27
CA VAL A 37 -15.06 37.20 20.33
C VAL A 37 -15.02 37.85 18.95
N PRO A 38 -15.02 39.22 18.82
CA PRO A 38 -15.07 39.90 17.53
C PRO A 38 -13.75 39.75 16.76
N ALA A 39 -13.87 39.42 15.47
CA ALA A 39 -12.79 39.27 14.54
C ALA A 39 -12.13 40.64 14.22
N SER A 40 -10.82 40.72 14.42
CA SER A 40 -9.98 41.81 13.94
C SER A 40 -9.71 41.57 12.44
N SER A 41 -10.15 42.49 11.60
CA SER A 41 -9.94 42.47 10.15
C SER A 41 -8.49 42.84 9.81
N SER A 42 -7.69 41.86 9.40
CA SER A 42 -6.42 42.10 8.73
C SER A 42 -6.64 42.36 7.23
N PRO A 43 -5.87 43.24 6.59
CA PRO A 43 -6.04 43.53 5.16
C PRO A 43 -5.65 42.32 4.29
N PRO A 44 -6.18 42.20 3.06
CA PRO A 44 -5.89 41.08 2.17
C PRO A 44 -4.42 41.14 1.78
N GLY A 45 -3.65 40.19 2.28
CA GLY A 45 -2.28 39.92 1.85
C GLY A 45 -2.27 39.57 0.38
N ALA A 46 -1.43 40.24 -0.40
CA ALA A 46 -1.18 40.00 -1.80
C ALA A 46 -0.93 38.49 -2.00
N ALA A 47 -1.68 37.90 -2.89
CA ALA A 47 -1.44 36.53 -3.35
C ALA A 47 0.00 36.48 -3.91
N THR A 48 0.88 35.81 -3.18
CA THR A 48 2.22 35.49 -3.65
C THR A 48 2.03 34.55 -4.84
N SER A 49 2.32 35.03 -6.04
CA SER A 49 2.29 34.27 -7.28
C SER A 49 3.10 33.00 -7.10
N ALA A 50 2.47 31.86 -7.37
CA ALA A 50 3.11 30.56 -7.34
C ALA A 50 4.34 30.57 -8.26
N THR A 51 5.49 30.37 -7.68
CA THR A 51 6.79 30.32 -8.32
C THR A 51 6.82 29.18 -9.35
N GLY A 52 7.04 29.57 -10.61
CA GLY A 52 7.54 28.77 -11.73
C GLY A 52 6.93 27.37 -11.97
N SER A 53 6.13 27.26 -13.01
CA SER A 53 5.85 25.91 -13.60
C SER A 53 7.16 25.25 -14.00
N PRO A 54 7.25 23.90 -13.92
CA PRO A 54 8.41 23.17 -14.45
C PRO A 54 8.70 23.62 -15.88
N SER A 55 9.95 23.90 -16.19
CA SER A 55 10.37 24.43 -17.49
C SER A 55 10.33 23.38 -18.62
N GLY A 56 10.10 22.11 -18.31
CA GLY A 56 10.04 20.97 -19.23
C GLY A 56 9.48 19.73 -18.57
N PRO A 57 9.38 18.61 -19.31
CA PRO A 57 8.98 17.32 -18.77
C PRO A 57 9.94 16.84 -17.68
N LEU A 58 9.36 16.25 -16.63
CA LEU A 58 10.08 15.68 -15.51
C LEU A 58 10.27 14.17 -15.74
N SER A 59 11.39 13.61 -15.29
CA SER A 59 11.64 12.16 -15.28
C SER A 59 10.90 11.46 -14.14
N ASP A 60 10.80 10.13 -14.20
CA ASP A 60 10.25 9.30 -13.12
C ASP A 60 10.92 9.61 -11.77
N ALA A 61 12.26 9.76 -11.78
CA ALA A 61 13.04 10.04 -10.57
C ALA A 61 12.74 11.44 -9.99
N GLU A 62 12.58 12.45 -10.84
CA GLU A 62 12.21 13.81 -10.42
C GLU A 62 10.79 13.84 -9.86
N LEU A 63 9.84 13.14 -10.48
CA LEU A 63 8.48 13.00 -9.98
C LEU A 63 8.44 12.30 -8.60
N ALA A 64 9.19 11.22 -8.44
CA ALA A 64 9.36 10.58 -7.14
C ALA A 64 10.02 11.51 -6.12
N GLY A 65 10.99 12.32 -6.56
CA GLY A 65 11.64 13.37 -5.76
C GLY A 65 10.64 14.41 -5.22
N ILE A 66 9.66 14.81 -6.03
CA ILE A 66 8.58 15.74 -5.65
C ILE A 66 7.71 15.13 -4.53
N ILE A 67 7.23 13.89 -4.73
CA ILE A 67 6.41 13.20 -3.70
C ILE A 67 7.20 13.09 -2.40
N ASN A 68 8.46 12.65 -2.47
CA ASN A 68 9.32 12.50 -1.30
C ASN A 68 9.69 13.85 -0.66
N GLY A 69 9.79 14.93 -1.46
CA GLY A 69 10.03 16.30 -0.98
C GLY A 69 8.89 16.78 -0.10
N VAL A 70 7.65 16.63 -0.56
CA VAL A 70 6.46 16.93 0.24
C VAL A 70 6.39 16.04 1.48
N GLY A 71 6.68 14.73 1.34
CA GLY A 71 6.75 13.81 2.47
C GLY A 71 7.71 14.29 3.56
N ARG A 72 8.93 14.70 3.18
CA ARG A 72 9.90 15.28 4.12
C ARG A 72 9.41 16.57 4.76
N ALA A 73 8.80 17.46 3.99
CA ALA A 73 8.23 18.71 4.52
C ALA A 73 7.13 18.47 5.54
N ARG A 74 6.41 17.35 5.41
CA ARG A 74 5.40 16.86 6.37
C ARG A 74 5.98 15.99 7.48
N ASN A 75 7.30 15.85 7.56
CA ASN A 75 8.02 15.02 8.54
C ASN A 75 7.66 13.53 8.46
N LEU A 76 7.35 13.01 7.27
CA LEU A 76 7.15 11.57 7.11
C LEU A 76 8.49 10.84 7.30
N PRO A 77 8.53 9.79 8.13
CA PRO A 77 9.76 9.07 8.44
C PRO A 77 10.18 8.08 7.32
N TYR A 78 9.48 8.03 6.20
CA TYR A 78 9.66 7.08 5.11
C TYR A 78 9.49 7.79 3.75
N PRO A 79 10.05 7.19 2.66
CA PRO A 79 9.78 7.66 1.30
C PRO A 79 8.29 7.49 0.95
N ALA A 80 7.65 8.60 0.55
CA ALA A 80 6.24 8.60 0.18
C ALA A 80 6.00 8.10 -1.27
N ALA A 81 7.03 8.12 -2.13
CA ALA A 81 6.98 7.63 -3.50
C ALA A 81 7.29 6.13 -3.56
N GLN A 82 6.61 5.41 -4.48
CA GLN A 82 6.90 4.03 -4.84
C GLN A 82 8.01 3.96 -5.89
N ASP A 83 8.57 2.77 -6.09
CA ASP A 83 9.57 2.52 -7.13
C ASP A 83 8.87 2.40 -8.52
N SER A 84 9.04 3.43 -9.35
CA SER A 84 8.47 3.48 -10.71
C SER A 84 9.06 2.43 -11.65
N THR A 85 10.33 2.04 -11.45
CA THR A 85 10.99 1.00 -12.25
C THR A 85 10.25 -0.34 -12.10
N ARG A 86 9.86 -0.65 -10.87
CA ARG A 86 9.09 -1.86 -10.58
C ARG A 86 7.69 -1.84 -11.21
N LEU A 87 7.00 -0.72 -11.12
CA LEU A 87 5.67 -0.58 -11.71
C LEU A 87 5.73 -0.76 -13.23
N ARG A 88 6.75 -0.17 -13.89
CA ARG A 88 7.01 -0.38 -15.33
C ARG A 88 7.32 -1.83 -15.66
N SER A 89 8.16 -2.49 -14.87
CA SER A 89 8.51 -3.90 -15.06
C SER A 89 7.29 -4.81 -14.93
N GLY A 90 6.42 -4.55 -13.95
CA GLY A 90 5.16 -5.27 -13.75
C GLY A 90 4.22 -5.12 -14.95
N ALA A 91 4.06 -3.91 -15.46
CA ALA A 91 3.25 -3.64 -16.64
C ALA A 91 3.83 -4.32 -17.90
N ALA A 92 5.14 -4.27 -18.10
CA ALA A 92 5.82 -4.88 -19.23
C ALA A 92 5.75 -6.42 -19.23
N SER A 93 5.70 -7.04 -18.06
CA SER A 93 5.61 -8.50 -17.90
C SER A 93 4.21 -9.06 -18.18
N GLY A 94 3.21 -8.21 -18.36
CA GLY A 94 1.81 -8.63 -18.46
C GLY A 94 1.26 -9.28 -17.17
N SER A 95 1.90 -9.00 -16.03
CA SER A 95 1.50 -9.55 -14.73
C SER A 95 0.14 -9.05 -14.24
N PHE A 96 -0.38 -8.01 -14.89
CA PHE A 96 -1.68 -7.44 -14.57
C PHE A 96 -2.70 -7.83 -15.64
N PRO A 97 -3.89 -8.30 -15.25
CA PRO A 97 -4.95 -8.57 -16.20
C PRO A 97 -5.39 -7.26 -16.85
N PRO A 98 -5.75 -7.30 -18.15
CA PRO A 98 -6.26 -6.12 -18.82
C PRO A 98 -7.56 -5.67 -18.16
N THR A 99 -7.61 -4.39 -17.82
CA THR A 99 -8.81 -3.76 -17.24
C THR A 99 -9.57 -3.04 -18.35
N ARG A 100 -10.87 -3.34 -18.48
CA ARG A 100 -11.76 -2.62 -19.38
C ARG A 100 -12.58 -1.62 -18.57
N THR A 101 -12.57 -0.37 -19.02
CA THR A 101 -13.34 0.72 -18.42
C THR A 101 -14.47 1.13 -19.36
N GLU A 102 -15.70 1.11 -18.87
CA GLU A 102 -16.90 1.51 -19.60
C GLU A 102 -17.69 2.52 -18.78
N THR A 103 -18.28 3.51 -19.47
CA THR A 103 -19.16 4.50 -18.83
C THR A 103 -20.51 4.59 -19.53
N THR A 104 -21.51 5.03 -18.80
CA THR A 104 -22.83 5.36 -19.34
C THR A 104 -23.23 6.75 -18.87
N PRO A 105 -23.21 7.77 -19.76
CA PRO A 105 -22.90 7.75 -21.20
C PRO A 105 -21.44 7.42 -21.53
N GLY A 106 -21.18 6.79 -22.71
CA GLY A 106 -19.86 6.31 -23.11
C GLY A 106 -18.81 7.41 -23.25
N GLU A 107 -19.18 8.62 -23.61
CA GLU A 107 -18.28 9.77 -23.76
C GLU A 107 -17.64 10.20 -22.42
N CYS A 108 -18.27 9.88 -21.28
CA CYS A 108 -17.79 10.24 -19.96
C CYS A 108 -16.53 9.46 -19.53
N VAL A 109 -16.13 8.45 -20.30
CA VAL A 109 -14.88 7.69 -20.07
C VAL A 109 -13.64 8.59 -20.07
N ALA A 110 -13.67 9.70 -20.78
CA ALA A 110 -12.57 10.67 -20.81
C ALA A 110 -12.33 11.39 -19.46
N LEU A 111 -13.28 11.33 -18.53
CA LEU A 111 -13.18 11.98 -17.22
C LEU A 111 -12.68 11.04 -16.11
N VAL A 112 -12.69 9.73 -16.33
CA VAL A 112 -12.20 8.77 -15.35
C VAL A 112 -10.71 8.50 -15.56
N PRO A 113 -9.98 8.14 -14.49
CA PRO A 113 -8.62 7.64 -14.66
C PRO A 113 -8.66 6.43 -15.58
N GLY A 114 -7.81 6.42 -16.59
CA GLY A 114 -7.57 5.21 -17.36
C GLY A 114 -6.98 4.11 -16.47
N ASP A 115 -6.89 2.91 -17.02
CA ASP A 115 -6.23 1.79 -16.35
C ASP A 115 -4.80 2.19 -15.95
N PRO A 116 -4.46 2.18 -14.64
CA PRO A 116 -3.11 2.55 -14.18
C PRO A 116 -2.03 1.67 -14.80
N PHE A 117 -2.32 0.41 -15.09
CA PHE A 117 -1.37 -0.51 -15.70
C PHE A 117 -1.00 -0.10 -17.13
N THR A 118 -1.94 0.44 -17.88
CA THR A 118 -1.67 1.02 -19.22
C THR A 118 -0.75 2.23 -19.12
N HIS A 119 -0.95 3.08 -18.12
CA HIS A 119 -0.10 4.25 -17.90
C HIS A 119 1.33 3.88 -17.52
N TRP A 120 1.54 2.81 -16.74
CA TRP A 120 2.88 2.34 -16.40
C TRP A 120 3.64 1.78 -17.61
N ALA A 121 2.95 1.27 -18.62
CA ALA A 121 3.56 0.79 -19.86
C ALA A 121 3.93 1.91 -20.85
N ASP A 122 3.37 3.11 -20.70
CA ASP A 122 3.64 4.25 -21.56
C ASP A 122 5.08 4.75 -21.36
N LYS A 123 5.88 4.71 -22.44
CA LYS A 123 7.29 5.12 -22.40
C LYS A 123 7.47 6.62 -22.64
N ASP A 124 6.47 7.27 -23.20
CA ASP A 124 6.52 8.69 -23.58
C ASP A 124 6.04 9.61 -22.46
N ILE A 125 5.47 9.04 -21.41
CA ILE A 125 4.99 9.75 -20.22
C ILE A 125 5.72 9.21 -18.99
N SER A 126 6.45 10.10 -18.33
CA SER A 126 7.04 9.80 -17.02
C SER A 126 5.96 9.76 -15.95
N PHE A 127 6.14 8.90 -14.94
CA PHE A 127 5.22 8.83 -13.82
C PHE A 127 5.92 8.51 -12.49
N ALA A 128 5.27 8.87 -11.39
CA ALA A 128 5.58 8.36 -10.06
C ALA A 128 4.26 8.16 -9.29
N ASP A 129 4.19 7.06 -8.57
CA ASP A 129 3.11 6.75 -7.65
C ASP A 129 3.59 6.92 -6.22
N GLY A 130 2.65 7.21 -5.32
CA GLY A 130 2.95 7.34 -3.91
C GLY A 130 1.71 7.47 -3.05
N GLY A 131 1.93 7.74 -1.77
CA GLY A 131 0.84 7.97 -0.84
C GLY A 131 1.30 8.70 0.40
N MET A 132 0.42 9.54 0.95
CA MET A 132 0.70 10.22 2.20
C MET A 132 -0.60 10.56 2.96
N PRO A 133 -0.53 10.69 4.29
CA PRO A 133 -1.70 11.05 5.07
C PRO A 133 -2.19 12.46 4.73
N PRO A 134 -3.49 12.75 4.88
CA PRO A 134 -4.04 14.10 4.77
C PRO A 134 -3.44 15.05 5.81
N SER A 135 -3.35 16.34 5.49
CA SER A 135 -2.88 17.37 6.42
C SER A 135 -3.89 17.58 7.55
N GLY A 136 -3.43 17.70 8.79
CA GLY A 136 -4.28 18.07 9.94
C GLY A 136 -5.23 16.98 10.40
N GLY A 137 -5.02 15.74 9.98
CA GLY A 137 -5.88 14.63 10.38
C GLY A 137 -5.78 14.37 11.87
N GLU A 138 -6.87 14.62 12.60
CA GLU A 138 -7.12 13.85 13.82
C GLU A 138 -6.99 12.38 13.42
N SER A 139 -6.24 11.63 14.20
CA SER A 139 -5.97 10.22 14.04
C SER A 139 -7.25 9.38 14.10
N GLY A 140 -7.98 9.38 13.00
CA GLY A 140 -9.01 8.38 12.71
C GLY A 140 -8.38 7.28 11.86
N PRO A 141 -8.84 6.04 11.97
CA PRO A 141 -8.30 4.97 11.18
C PRO A 141 -8.55 5.26 9.71
N THR A 142 -7.50 5.18 8.95
CA THR A 142 -7.53 5.10 7.50
C THR A 142 -7.69 6.38 6.73
N THR A 143 -6.61 7.06 6.31
CA THR A 143 -6.74 7.57 4.95
C THR A 143 -5.39 8.02 4.40
N THR A 144 -4.82 7.23 3.56
CA THR A 144 -3.71 7.68 2.71
C THR A 144 -4.31 8.26 1.44
N ILE A 145 -3.96 9.48 1.12
CA ILE A 145 -4.20 10.04 -0.21
C ILE A 145 -3.25 9.33 -1.17
N GLY A 146 -3.80 8.55 -2.09
CA GLY A 146 -3.07 7.99 -3.21
C GLY A 146 -2.66 9.11 -4.17
N ILE A 147 -1.42 9.09 -4.62
CA ILE A 147 -0.81 10.11 -5.48
C ILE A 147 -0.31 9.44 -6.74
N VAL A 148 -0.71 9.95 -7.90
CA VAL A 148 -0.10 9.63 -9.19
C VAL A 148 0.33 10.94 -9.83
N LEU A 149 1.64 11.10 -10.04
CA LEU A 149 2.21 12.19 -10.81
C LEU A 149 2.58 11.68 -12.20
N ARG A 150 2.28 12.45 -13.23
CA ARG A 150 2.65 12.17 -14.61
C ARG A 150 3.23 13.41 -15.26
N SER A 151 4.22 13.23 -16.12
CA SER A 151 4.84 14.36 -16.84
C SER A 151 5.22 13.98 -18.27
N ALA A 152 4.93 14.88 -19.17
CA ALA A 152 5.37 14.86 -20.57
C ALA A 152 5.35 16.27 -21.13
N GLU A 153 5.66 16.44 -22.41
CA GLU A 153 5.44 17.71 -23.12
C GLU A 153 4.01 18.21 -22.88
N LYS A 154 3.84 19.52 -22.69
CA LYS A 154 2.56 20.13 -22.26
C LYS A 154 1.37 19.68 -23.11
N ALA A 155 1.53 19.61 -24.43
CA ALA A 155 0.46 19.18 -25.34
C ALA A 155 0.14 17.68 -25.16
N SER A 156 1.15 16.84 -24.94
CA SER A 156 1.01 15.40 -24.79
C SER A 156 0.30 15.05 -23.48
N ILE A 157 0.72 15.62 -22.36
CA ILE A 157 0.10 15.35 -21.06
C ILE A 157 -1.32 15.94 -20.96
N ALA A 158 -1.54 17.13 -21.53
CA ALA A 158 -2.87 17.71 -21.62
C ALA A 158 -3.82 16.85 -22.45
N LYS A 159 -3.35 16.28 -23.57
CA LYS A 159 -4.14 15.35 -24.38
C LYS A 159 -4.42 14.03 -23.66
N ALA A 160 -3.42 13.48 -22.99
CA ALA A 160 -3.53 12.18 -22.31
C ALA A 160 -4.50 12.23 -21.12
N ASP A 161 -4.42 13.27 -20.27
CA ASP A 161 -5.12 13.32 -19.00
C ASP A 161 -6.31 14.28 -18.98
N PHE A 162 -6.34 15.26 -19.90
CA PHE A 162 -7.35 16.32 -19.97
C PHE A 162 -7.83 16.56 -21.42
N GLY A 163 -7.80 15.52 -22.26
CA GLY A 163 -8.16 15.58 -23.67
C GLY A 163 -9.67 15.78 -23.96
N TYR A 164 -10.44 16.15 -22.98
CA TYR A 164 -11.87 16.44 -23.08
C TYR A 164 -12.13 17.94 -23.21
N THR A 165 -13.30 18.27 -23.76
CA THR A 165 -13.78 19.65 -23.86
C THR A 165 -14.55 20.07 -22.61
N ASP A 166 -14.53 21.34 -22.24
CA ASP A 166 -15.19 21.83 -21.01
C ASP A 166 -16.69 21.55 -20.96
N ASN A 167 -17.38 21.49 -22.13
CA ASN A 167 -18.77 21.11 -22.19
C ASN A 167 -19.03 19.64 -21.82
N LEU A 168 -18.02 18.78 -21.82
CA LEU A 168 -18.15 17.41 -21.37
C LEU A 168 -18.40 17.35 -19.86
N LEU A 169 -17.74 18.21 -19.08
CA LEU A 169 -17.94 18.27 -17.63
C LEU A 169 -19.41 18.54 -17.27
N SER A 170 -20.07 19.43 -18.00
CA SER A 170 -21.50 19.71 -17.76
C SER A 170 -22.43 18.57 -18.17
N ARG A 171 -22.08 17.83 -19.25
CA ARG A 171 -22.88 16.68 -19.71
C ARG A 171 -22.66 15.42 -18.86
N CYS A 172 -21.49 15.28 -18.29
CA CYS A 172 -21.11 14.15 -17.46
C CYS A 172 -21.10 14.50 -15.96
N GLY A 173 -21.99 15.38 -15.51
CA GLY A 173 -22.12 15.73 -14.08
C GLY A 173 -22.38 14.52 -13.18
N GLN A 174 -23.11 13.53 -13.71
CA GLN A 174 -23.32 12.21 -13.09
C GLN A 174 -23.32 11.14 -14.18
N PHE A 175 -22.67 10.01 -13.93
CA PHE A 175 -22.64 8.88 -14.86
C PHE A 175 -22.29 7.58 -14.15
N ASP A 176 -22.55 6.46 -14.81
CA ASP A 176 -22.18 5.14 -14.35
C ASP A 176 -20.82 4.72 -14.92
N LEU A 177 -20.03 4.05 -14.10
CA LEU A 177 -18.72 3.50 -14.45
C LEU A 177 -18.72 2.01 -14.14
N ALA A 178 -18.15 1.20 -15.02
CA ALA A 178 -17.89 -0.21 -14.81
C ALA A 178 -16.42 -0.50 -15.10
N TYR A 179 -15.72 -1.06 -14.11
CA TYR A 179 -14.42 -1.68 -14.31
C TYR A 179 -14.59 -3.19 -14.46
N THR A 180 -14.05 -3.73 -15.53
CA THR A 180 -14.02 -5.18 -15.76
C THR A 180 -12.56 -5.64 -15.75
N GLU A 181 -12.23 -6.50 -14.80
CA GLU A 181 -10.94 -7.14 -14.65
C GLU A 181 -11.14 -8.65 -14.78
N ALA A 182 -10.53 -9.27 -15.78
CA ALA A 182 -10.78 -10.65 -16.16
C ALA A 182 -12.29 -10.92 -16.39
N ASP A 183 -12.94 -11.66 -15.51
CA ASP A 183 -14.35 -12.01 -15.54
C ASP A 183 -15.22 -11.25 -14.51
N ARG A 184 -14.61 -10.36 -13.75
CA ARG A 184 -15.28 -9.61 -12.69
C ARG A 184 -15.54 -8.18 -13.09
N THR A 185 -16.79 -7.75 -13.08
CA THR A 185 -17.21 -6.37 -13.30
C THR A 185 -17.61 -5.72 -11.97
N SER A 186 -17.01 -4.57 -11.69
CA SER A 186 -17.32 -3.74 -10.52
C SER A 186 -18.00 -2.46 -10.97
N PRO A 187 -19.29 -2.28 -10.70
CA PRO A 187 -20.03 -1.09 -11.08
C PRO A 187 -19.94 0.03 -10.02
N TYR A 188 -19.88 1.27 -10.49
CA TYR A 188 -19.82 2.48 -9.66
C TYR A 188 -20.75 3.55 -10.18
N ALA A 189 -21.19 4.44 -9.28
CA ALA A 189 -21.78 5.73 -9.63
C ALA A 189 -20.71 6.81 -9.47
N ILE A 190 -20.56 7.66 -10.46
CA ILE A 190 -19.67 8.81 -10.46
C ILE A 190 -20.51 10.09 -10.43
N GLN A 191 -20.12 11.02 -9.59
CA GLN A 191 -20.62 12.39 -9.59
C GLN A 191 -19.47 13.37 -9.65
N LEU A 192 -19.48 14.30 -10.59
CA LEU A 192 -18.52 15.40 -10.61
C LEU A 192 -18.79 16.37 -9.46
N LEU A 193 -17.70 16.86 -8.89
CA LEU A 193 -17.67 17.84 -7.80
C LEU A 193 -17.09 19.16 -8.30
N THR A 194 -17.45 20.25 -7.65
CA THR A 194 -16.80 21.55 -7.90
C THR A 194 -15.37 21.48 -7.36
N ALA A 195 -14.39 21.44 -8.26
CA ALA A 195 -12.99 21.47 -7.89
C ALA A 195 -12.57 22.89 -7.49
N PRO A 196 -11.74 23.06 -6.43
CA PRO A 196 -11.16 24.35 -6.11
C PRO A 196 -10.19 24.77 -7.22
N PRO A 197 -10.05 26.08 -7.53
CA PRO A 197 -9.11 26.57 -8.52
C PRO A 197 -7.66 26.39 -8.00
N ILE A 198 -6.89 25.51 -8.65
CA ILE A 198 -5.52 25.18 -8.22
C ILE A 198 -4.51 25.48 -9.32
N ALA A 199 -4.83 25.14 -10.58
CA ALA A 199 -3.88 25.19 -11.68
C ALA A 199 -4.57 25.43 -13.05
N ASP A 200 -3.89 25.11 -14.16
CA ASP A 200 -4.38 25.38 -15.53
C ASP A 200 -5.72 24.69 -15.84
N LYS A 201 -5.86 23.43 -15.43
CA LYS A 201 -7.11 22.65 -15.50
C LYS A 201 -7.25 21.77 -14.27
N GLN A 202 -8.47 21.57 -13.82
CA GLN A 202 -8.79 20.62 -12.76
C GLN A 202 -10.22 20.12 -12.88
N HIS A 203 -10.45 18.92 -12.38
CA HIS A 203 -11.78 18.39 -12.07
C HIS A 203 -11.73 17.47 -10.85
N ALA A 204 -12.84 17.36 -10.17
CA ALA A 204 -13.00 16.48 -9.03
C ALA A 204 -14.24 15.60 -9.20
N PHE A 205 -14.23 14.44 -8.60
CA PHE A 205 -15.35 13.51 -8.64
C PHE A 205 -15.45 12.71 -7.34
N MET A 206 -16.63 12.24 -7.04
CA MET A 206 -16.83 11.17 -6.09
C MET A 206 -17.28 9.90 -6.82
N GLN A 207 -16.84 8.76 -6.31
CA GLN A 207 -17.13 7.43 -6.83
C GLN A 207 -17.70 6.57 -5.71
N VAL A 208 -18.87 5.97 -5.92
CA VAL A 208 -19.54 5.12 -4.94
C VAL A 208 -19.85 3.76 -5.57
N THR A 209 -19.62 2.68 -4.85
CA THR A 209 -19.89 1.31 -5.30
C THR A 209 -21.39 1.07 -5.47
N LYS A 210 -21.79 0.29 -6.49
CA LYS A 210 -23.16 -0.21 -6.70
C LYS A 210 -23.22 -1.74 -6.52
N PRO A 211 -24.33 -2.35 -6.00
CA PRO A 211 -25.51 -1.68 -5.48
C PRO A 211 -25.31 -1.10 -4.08
N LYS A 212 -26.11 -0.08 -3.75
CA LYS A 212 -26.18 0.44 -2.39
C LYS A 212 -26.54 -0.69 -1.43
N GLY A 213 -25.79 -0.84 -0.35
CA GLY A 213 -26.06 -1.85 0.68
C GLY A 213 -24.84 -2.64 1.15
N ALA A 214 -23.69 -2.53 0.46
CA ALA A 214 -22.42 -3.08 0.91
C ALA A 214 -21.57 -2.03 1.67
N GLY A 215 -22.21 -1.21 2.52
CA GLY A 215 -21.59 -0.05 3.15
C GLY A 215 -21.47 1.13 2.16
N ASP A 216 -21.73 2.34 2.61
CA ASP A 216 -21.67 3.58 1.80
C ASP A 216 -20.21 3.98 1.50
N PHE A 217 -19.43 3.03 1.02
CA PHE A 217 -18.01 3.15 0.79
C PHE A 217 -17.73 3.75 -0.57
N GLY A 218 -16.87 4.74 -0.60
CA GLY A 218 -16.53 5.40 -1.84
C GLY A 218 -15.15 6.00 -1.84
N SER A 219 -14.82 6.70 -2.90
CA SER A 219 -13.60 7.49 -3.02
C SER A 219 -13.90 8.86 -3.61
N VAL A 220 -13.08 9.82 -3.22
CA VAL A 220 -13.03 11.16 -3.82
C VAL A 220 -11.76 11.27 -4.63
N GLY A 221 -11.86 11.76 -5.87
CA GLY A 221 -10.74 11.98 -6.75
C GLY A 221 -10.59 13.46 -7.10
N LEU A 222 -9.35 13.91 -7.21
CA LEU A 222 -8.98 15.24 -7.70
C LEU A 222 -7.90 15.09 -8.76
N ARG A 223 -8.13 15.68 -9.95
CA ARG A 223 -7.14 15.73 -11.02
C ARG A 223 -6.79 17.17 -11.34
N VAL A 224 -5.50 17.44 -11.49
CA VAL A 224 -4.95 18.79 -11.70
C VAL A 224 -3.89 18.74 -12.80
N LEU A 225 -3.92 19.70 -13.73
CA LEU A 225 -2.88 19.90 -14.73
C LEU A 225 -2.20 21.25 -14.48
N HIS A 226 -0.89 21.23 -14.33
CA HIS A 226 -0.05 22.41 -14.17
C HIS A 226 1.18 22.34 -15.10
N GLY A 227 1.14 23.05 -16.21
CA GLY A 227 2.20 23.02 -17.20
C GLY A 227 2.41 21.63 -17.80
N THR A 228 3.56 21.02 -17.53
CA THR A 228 3.94 19.66 -17.96
C THR A 228 3.63 18.59 -16.91
N LEU A 229 3.06 18.96 -15.75
CA LEU A 229 2.76 18.08 -14.64
C LEU A 229 1.25 17.81 -14.53
N SER A 230 0.86 16.56 -14.53
CA SER A 230 -0.48 16.08 -14.19
C SER A 230 -0.43 15.40 -12.82
N ILE A 231 -1.37 15.75 -11.95
CA ILE A 231 -1.51 15.24 -10.60
C ILE A 231 -2.88 14.56 -10.50
N SER A 232 -2.91 13.30 -10.08
CA SER A 232 -4.14 12.59 -9.74
C SER A 232 -4.06 12.18 -8.27
N LEU A 233 -5.03 12.60 -7.49
CA LEU A 233 -5.16 12.29 -6.07
C LEU A 233 -6.44 11.51 -5.84
N THR A 234 -6.39 10.50 -4.99
CA THR A 234 -7.55 9.67 -4.62
C THR A 234 -7.56 9.41 -3.13
N LEU A 235 -8.70 9.60 -2.50
CA LEU A 235 -8.89 9.35 -1.08
C LEU A 235 -10.16 8.53 -0.86
N ALA A 236 -10.02 7.43 -0.13
CA ALA A 236 -11.18 6.64 0.29
C ALA A 236 -11.93 7.32 1.43
N VAL A 237 -13.24 7.25 1.39
CA VAL A 237 -14.14 7.85 2.38
C VAL A 237 -15.15 6.79 2.83
N ALA A 238 -15.21 6.53 4.12
CA ALA A 238 -16.05 5.45 4.68
C ALA A 238 -17.54 5.71 4.52
N THR A 239 -17.97 6.98 4.54
CA THR A 239 -19.37 7.37 4.35
C THR A 239 -19.42 8.48 3.30
N LEU A 240 -19.86 8.14 2.09
CA LEU A 240 -19.85 9.04 0.95
C LEU A 240 -21.23 8.99 0.25
N ASN A 241 -22.16 9.82 0.70
CA ASN A 241 -23.53 9.89 0.15
C ASN A 241 -23.79 11.14 -0.68
N SER A 242 -22.98 12.18 -0.48
CA SER A 242 -23.20 13.50 -1.10
C SER A 242 -21.87 14.23 -1.34
N GLY A 243 -21.92 15.28 -2.14
CA GLY A 243 -20.80 16.20 -2.30
C GLY A 243 -20.36 16.90 -1.00
N ALA A 244 -21.27 17.04 -0.03
CA ALA A 244 -20.92 17.59 1.28
C ALA A 244 -19.99 16.64 2.07
N ASP A 245 -20.24 15.33 1.99
CA ASP A 245 -19.39 14.31 2.62
C ASP A 245 -18.00 14.24 1.95
N ALA A 246 -17.93 14.56 0.66
CA ALA A 246 -16.71 14.59 -0.11
C ALA A 246 -15.81 15.80 0.19
N LYS A 247 -16.39 16.91 0.71
CA LYS A 247 -15.69 18.18 0.84
C LYS A 247 -14.43 18.14 1.70
N PRO A 248 -14.38 17.54 2.89
CA PRO A 248 -13.15 17.48 3.68
C PRO A 248 -12.00 16.74 2.96
N ALA A 249 -12.34 15.64 2.25
CA ALA A 249 -11.38 14.90 1.45
C ALA A 249 -10.85 15.76 0.29
N LEU A 250 -11.74 16.47 -0.40
CA LEU A 250 -11.38 17.35 -1.51
C LEU A 250 -10.51 18.52 -1.06
N ASP A 251 -10.82 19.15 0.08
CA ASP A 251 -10.02 20.24 0.64
C ASP A 251 -8.60 19.75 0.98
N SER A 252 -8.48 18.59 1.60
CA SER A 252 -7.19 17.98 1.95
C SER A 252 -6.35 17.65 0.72
N MET A 253 -6.98 17.10 -0.34
CA MET A 253 -6.32 16.83 -1.61
C MET A 253 -5.92 18.12 -2.34
N ALA A 254 -6.73 19.18 -2.23
CA ALA A 254 -6.41 20.47 -2.83
C ALA A 254 -5.16 21.09 -2.21
N GLU A 255 -5.00 21.02 -0.89
CA GLU A 255 -3.78 21.47 -0.20
C GLU A 255 -2.57 20.62 -0.63
N LEU A 256 -2.72 19.29 -0.68
CA LEU A 256 -1.65 18.42 -1.14
C LEU A 256 -1.24 18.73 -2.59
N ALA A 257 -2.19 18.99 -3.49
CA ALA A 257 -1.90 19.36 -4.88
C ALA A 257 -1.08 20.65 -4.97
N LYS A 258 -1.39 21.66 -4.14
CA LYS A 258 -0.62 22.91 -4.07
C LYS A 258 0.80 22.66 -3.56
N GLU A 259 0.97 21.81 -2.55
CA GLU A 259 2.29 21.43 -2.04
C GLU A 259 3.12 20.71 -3.11
N LEU A 260 2.53 19.77 -3.84
CA LEU A 260 3.19 19.05 -4.93
C LEU A 260 3.61 20.01 -6.07
N ILE A 261 2.75 20.95 -6.45
CA ILE A 261 3.06 22.00 -7.44
C ILE A 261 4.21 22.89 -6.94
N SER A 262 4.15 23.32 -5.69
CA SER A 262 5.20 24.14 -5.08
C SER A 262 6.54 23.40 -5.02
N GLU A 263 6.53 22.10 -4.71
CA GLU A 263 7.75 21.27 -4.69
C GLU A 263 8.30 21.05 -6.10
N ALA A 264 7.44 20.87 -7.10
CA ALA A 264 7.84 20.72 -8.50
C ALA A 264 8.55 21.97 -9.07
N GLY A 265 8.26 23.17 -8.53
CA GLY A 265 8.93 24.40 -8.89
C GLY A 265 10.32 24.58 -8.26
N LYS A 266 10.72 23.71 -7.35
CA LYS A 266 12.05 23.73 -6.72
C LYS A 266 13.05 22.92 -7.57
N PRO A 267 14.35 23.27 -7.51
CA PRO A 267 15.39 22.41 -8.03
C PRO A 267 15.29 21.04 -7.37
N GLN A 268 15.03 20.01 -8.17
CA GLN A 268 14.92 18.66 -7.63
C GLN A 268 16.30 18.19 -7.17
N ALA A 269 16.43 17.85 -5.90
CA ALA A 269 17.64 17.19 -5.42
C ALA A 269 17.77 15.84 -6.16
N PRO A 270 18.97 15.45 -6.59
CA PRO A 270 19.19 14.10 -7.10
C PRO A 270 18.61 13.10 -6.10
N ALA A 271 17.95 12.05 -6.61
CA ALA A 271 17.40 11.00 -5.76
C ALA A 271 18.46 10.59 -4.75
N VAL A 272 18.13 10.72 -3.45
CA VAL A 272 19.09 10.34 -2.39
C VAL A 272 19.41 8.87 -2.62
N PRO A 273 20.67 8.50 -2.88
CA PRO A 273 21.02 7.10 -2.98
C PRO A 273 20.53 6.39 -1.72
N ASN A 274 19.92 5.23 -1.88
CA ASN A 274 19.52 4.40 -0.74
C ASN A 274 20.68 4.34 0.25
N ALA A 275 20.36 4.48 1.54
CA ALA A 275 21.38 4.46 2.58
C ALA A 275 22.33 3.28 2.36
N PRO A 276 23.64 3.46 2.46
CA PRO A 276 24.59 2.40 2.23
C PRO A 276 24.22 1.19 3.09
N ASN A 277 24.12 0.00 2.47
CA ASN A 277 23.71 -1.29 3.04
C ASN A 277 22.21 -1.62 3.10
N SER A 278 21.31 -0.83 2.54
CA SER A 278 19.92 -1.26 2.31
C SER A 278 19.78 -1.83 0.88
N LEU A 279 19.11 -2.99 0.77
CA LEU A 279 18.76 -3.55 -0.54
C LEU A 279 17.71 -2.68 -1.21
N THR A 280 17.81 -2.49 -2.51
CA THR A 280 16.68 -2.01 -3.31
C THR A 280 15.68 -3.13 -3.56
N PRO A 281 14.43 -2.85 -3.96
CA PRO A 281 13.49 -3.88 -4.38
C PRO A 281 14.07 -4.82 -5.45
N ASP A 282 14.73 -4.28 -6.48
CA ASP A 282 15.34 -5.08 -7.54
C ASP A 282 16.51 -5.94 -7.04
N GLN A 283 17.34 -5.40 -6.15
CA GLN A 283 18.41 -6.18 -5.53
C GLN A 283 17.84 -7.31 -4.66
N MET A 284 16.73 -7.08 -3.99
CA MET A 284 16.05 -8.11 -3.22
C MET A 284 15.49 -9.21 -4.13
N VAL A 285 14.85 -8.87 -5.24
CA VAL A 285 14.38 -9.85 -6.24
C VAL A 285 15.57 -10.61 -6.84
N ALA A 286 16.65 -9.90 -7.21
CA ALA A 286 17.85 -10.50 -7.75
C ALA A 286 18.51 -11.50 -6.79
N LEU A 287 18.40 -11.26 -5.47
CA LEU A 287 18.89 -12.16 -4.43
C LEU A 287 18.27 -13.57 -4.53
N PHE A 288 17.02 -13.67 -4.97
CA PHE A 288 16.28 -14.94 -5.08
C PHE A 288 16.28 -15.53 -6.49
N LYS A 289 16.79 -14.81 -7.50
CA LYS A 289 16.81 -15.30 -8.87
C LYS A 289 17.58 -16.61 -9.01
N GLY A 290 16.90 -17.67 -9.47
CA GLY A 290 17.50 -18.99 -9.63
C GLY A 290 17.90 -19.66 -8.31
N MET A 291 17.34 -19.23 -7.19
CA MET A 291 17.57 -19.83 -5.88
C MET A 291 16.79 -21.14 -5.74
N THR A 292 17.41 -22.12 -5.13
CA THR A 292 16.75 -23.31 -4.60
C THR A 292 17.05 -23.41 -3.10
N THR A 293 16.19 -24.09 -2.37
CA THR A 293 16.51 -24.48 -1.00
C THR A 293 17.68 -25.48 -0.99
N PRO A 294 18.31 -25.73 0.15
CA PRO A 294 19.27 -26.84 0.28
C PRO A 294 18.67 -28.21 -0.07
N GLY A 295 17.35 -28.38 0.04
CA GLY A 295 16.63 -29.57 -0.40
C GLY A 295 16.37 -29.66 -1.92
N GLY A 296 16.75 -28.60 -2.68
CA GLY A 296 16.57 -28.55 -4.13
C GLY A 296 15.22 -27.96 -4.59
N GLU A 297 14.37 -27.54 -3.67
CA GLU A 297 13.05 -26.98 -3.99
C GLU A 297 13.21 -25.56 -4.60
N PRO A 298 12.52 -25.26 -5.71
CA PRO A 298 12.57 -23.94 -6.33
C PRO A 298 12.04 -22.84 -5.40
N VAL A 299 12.77 -21.75 -5.32
CA VAL A 299 12.38 -20.54 -4.56
C VAL A 299 12.00 -19.45 -5.55
N ASN A 300 10.82 -18.88 -5.39
CA ASN A 300 10.33 -17.80 -6.22
C ASN A 300 10.00 -16.57 -5.36
N LEU A 301 10.64 -15.44 -5.66
CA LEU A 301 10.28 -14.12 -5.14
C LEU A 301 10.02 -13.20 -6.33
N PRO A 302 8.76 -13.10 -6.75
CA PRO A 302 8.42 -12.40 -7.99
C PRO A 302 8.58 -10.90 -7.91
N GLN A 303 8.45 -10.34 -6.71
CA GLN A 303 8.49 -8.90 -6.50
C GLN A 303 8.93 -8.53 -5.09
N ALA A 304 9.49 -7.34 -4.96
CA ALA A 304 9.73 -6.66 -3.69
C ALA A 304 9.27 -5.20 -3.79
N ARG A 305 8.99 -4.59 -2.65
CA ARG A 305 8.49 -3.21 -2.57
C ARG A 305 9.04 -2.51 -1.34
N ILE A 306 9.04 -1.18 -1.36
CA ILE A 306 9.19 -0.40 -0.13
C ILE A 306 7.84 -0.44 0.59
N ILE A 307 7.85 -0.80 1.86
CA ILE A 307 6.64 -0.76 2.70
C ILE A 307 6.32 0.71 2.95
N GLY A 308 5.15 1.15 2.46
CA GLY A 308 4.55 2.40 2.89
C GLY A 308 3.98 2.27 4.30
N LEU A 309 3.59 3.37 4.92
CA LEU A 309 2.71 3.26 6.09
C LEU A 309 1.40 2.61 5.66
N PRO A 310 0.90 1.63 6.41
CA PRO A 310 -0.48 1.19 6.26
C PRO A 310 -1.41 2.38 6.41
N GLN A 311 -2.48 2.38 5.63
CA GLN A 311 -3.50 3.41 5.73
C GLN A 311 -3.98 3.53 7.18
N GLY A 312 -3.77 4.69 7.79
CA GLY A 312 -4.24 4.99 9.13
C GLY A 312 -3.30 4.68 10.30
N SER A 313 -2.05 4.35 10.06
CA SER A 313 -1.10 4.06 11.15
C SER A 313 -0.05 5.16 11.26
N THR A 314 0.19 5.64 12.47
CA THR A 314 1.47 6.25 12.84
C THR A 314 2.51 5.15 13.02
N PRO A 315 3.80 5.38 12.65
CA PRO A 315 4.86 4.44 12.99
C PRO A 315 4.88 4.27 14.51
N THR A 316 4.44 3.14 14.97
CA THR A 316 4.41 2.85 16.40
C THR A 316 5.45 1.76 16.67
N VAL A 317 6.29 1.98 17.64
CA VAL A 317 7.10 0.88 18.17
C VAL A 317 6.12 -0.19 18.67
N LEU A 318 6.22 -1.41 18.12
CA LEU A 318 5.41 -2.54 18.56
C LEU A 318 5.67 -2.80 20.03
N THR A 319 4.78 -2.31 20.85
CA THR A 319 4.66 -2.78 22.20
C THR A 319 3.33 -3.52 22.26
N PRO A 320 3.33 -4.85 22.46
CA PRO A 320 2.08 -5.57 22.67
C PRO A 320 1.29 -4.87 23.76
N PRO A 321 -0.04 -4.78 23.66
CA PRO A 321 -0.85 -4.25 24.74
C PRO A 321 -0.49 -5.01 26.02
N PRO A 322 -0.25 -4.35 27.15
CA PRO A 322 0.15 -5.01 28.39
C PRO A 322 -0.85 -6.09 28.84
N ASP A 323 -2.11 -5.94 28.44
CA ASP A 323 -3.20 -6.86 28.77
C ASP A 323 -3.31 -8.07 27.82
N SER A 324 -2.53 -8.11 26.73
CA SER A 324 -2.59 -9.19 25.74
C SER A 324 -1.23 -9.42 25.08
N PRO A 325 -0.22 -9.89 25.82
CA PRO A 325 1.15 -10.06 25.29
C PRO A 325 1.22 -11.11 24.18
N CYS A 326 0.20 -11.93 23.99
CA CYS A 326 0.11 -12.97 22.96
C CYS A 326 -0.82 -12.60 21.81
N THR A 327 -0.99 -11.32 21.52
CA THR A 327 -1.70 -10.84 20.35
C THR A 327 -0.70 -10.39 19.28
N LEU A 328 -0.73 -11.01 18.10
CA LEU A 328 -0.04 -10.55 16.92
C LEU A 328 -0.97 -9.62 16.16
N ASP A 329 -0.64 -8.35 16.08
CA ASP A 329 -1.34 -7.38 15.24
C ASP A 329 -0.54 -7.18 13.95
N GLU A 330 -0.96 -7.83 12.86
CA GLU A 330 -0.28 -7.77 11.57
C GLU A 330 -0.30 -6.36 10.96
N GLN A 331 -1.31 -5.56 11.28
CA GLN A 331 -1.39 -4.18 10.81
C GLN A 331 -0.35 -3.29 11.51
N SER A 332 -0.25 -3.41 12.83
CA SER A 332 0.77 -2.69 13.60
C SER A 332 2.18 -3.15 13.25
N TYR A 333 2.36 -4.46 13.00
CA TYR A 333 3.64 -5.00 12.56
C TYR A 333 4.06 -4.43 11.19
N ASP A 334 3.17 -4.47 10.20
CA ASP A 334 3.44 -3.90 8.87
C ASP A 334 3.73 -2.39 8.96
N ALA A 335 2.99 -1.66 9.80
CA ALA A 335 3.26 -0.24 10.07
C ALA A 335 4.66 0.00 10.64
N SER A 336 5.12 -0.87 11.54
CA SER A 336 6.45 -0.75 12.15
C SER A 336 7.60 -1.01 11.17
N LEU A 337 7.31 -1.66 10.04
CA LEU A 337 8.24 -1.93 8.95
C LEU A 337 8.28 -0.83 7.89
N ALA A 338 7.55 0.28 8.07
CA ALA A 338 7.50 1.38 7.10
C ALA A 338 8.91 1.85 6.71
N GLY A 339 9.13 2.09 5.42
CA GLY A 339 10.43 2.43 4.84
C GLY A 339 11.36 1.23 4.58
N SER A 340 10.98 0.03 5.03
CA SER A 340 11.73 -1.19 4.73
C SER A 340 11.44 -1.68 3.31
N VAL A 341 12.39 -2.38 2.71
CA VAL A 341 12.15 -3.15 1.48
C VAL A 341 11.63 -4.53 1.88
N SER A 342 10.47 -4.91 1.36
CA SER A 342 9.86 -6.22 1.63
C SER A 342 9.57 -6.95 0.33
N GLY A 343 9.79 -8.26 0.33
CA GLY A 343 9.40 -9.17 -0.72
C GLY A 343 8.65 -10.37 -0.16
N GLN A 344 7.63 -10.82 -0.88
CA GLN A 344 6.90 -12.04 -0.58
C GLN A 344 7.18 -13.08 -1.66
N GLY A 345 7.45 -14.29 -1.25
CA GLY A 345 7.80 -15.38 -2.14
C GLY A 345 7.29 -16.71 -1.66
N GLN A 346 7.57 -17.73 -2.46
CA GLN A 346 7.15 -19.10 -2.20
C GLN A 346 8.29 -20.08 -2.43
N ILE A 347 8.39 -21.06 -1.57
CA ILE A 347 9.18 -22.28 -1.78
C ILE A 347 8.21 -23.32 -2.32
N GLN A 348 8.44 -23.81 -3.53
CA GLN A 348 7.58 -24.77 -4.18
C GLN A 348 7.86 -26.16 -3.65
N GLY A 349 6.85 -26.83 -3.07
CA GLY A 349 6.94 -28.20 -2.64
C GLY A 349 6.76 -29.23 -3.77
N ALA A 350 6.54 -30.46 -3.40
CA ALA A 350 6.45 -31.61 -4.34
C ALA A 350 5.30 -31.48 -5.32
N THR A 351 4.22 -30.76 -4.96
CA THR A 351 3.07 -30.49 -5.81
C THR A 351 2.82 -29.00 -5.91
N LYS A 352 2.09 -28.55 -6.96
CA LYS A 352 1.72 -27.13 -7.12
C LYS A 352 0.85 -26.59 -5.98
N MET A 353 0.25 -27.46 -5.18
CA MET A 353 -0.58 -27.09 -4.03
C MET A 353 0.18 -27.15 -2.71
N ASP A 354 1.40 -27.68 -2.72
CA ASP A 354 2.28 -27.78 -1.57
C ASP A 354 3.35 -26.69 -1.72
N TYR A 355 3.20 -25.62 -0.98
CA TYR A 355 4.15 -24.51 -0.96
C TYR A 355 4.29 -23.95 0.46
N THR A 356 5.41 -23.32 0.69
CA THR A 356 5.70 -22.58 1.91
C THR A 356 5.84 -21.12 1.54
N ASP A 357 5.00 -20.27 2.12
CA ASP A 357 5.12 -18.83 1.94
C ASP A 357 6.27 -18.28 2.78
N PHE A 358 7.00 -17.31 2.24
CA PHE A 358 7.99 -16.58 3.00
C PHE A 358 7.92 -15.08 2.71
N THR A 359 8.33 -14.30 3.70
CA THR A 359 8.52 -12.85 3.60
C THR A 359 9.97 -12.53 3.94
N VAL A 360 10.59 -11.70 3.15
CA VAL A 360 11.91 -11.14 3.42
C VAL A 360 11.78 -9.63 3.59
N VAL A 361 12.41 -9.09 4.63
CA VAL A 361 12.38 -7.65 4.93
C VAL A 361 13.80 -7.16 5.16
N ASN A 362 14.16 -6.09 4.49
CA ASN A 362 15.39 -5.35 4.74
C ASN A 362 15.02 -3.97 5.32
N THR A 363 15.24 -3.80 6.63
CA THR A 363 14.97 -2.52 7.31
C THR A 363 16.01 -1.47 6.92
N PRO A 364 15.67 -0.18 6.93
CA PRO A 364 16.64 0.89 6.69
C PRO A 364 17.81 0.80 7.68
N SER A 365 19.03 1.07 7.20
CA SER A 365 20.23 1.03 8.04
C SER A 365 20.23 2.05 9.19
N ALA A 366 19.40 3.09 9.08
CA ALA A 366 19.19 4.07 10.14
C ALA A 366 18.26 3.58 11.26
N THR A 367 17.56 2.44 11.07
CA THR A 367 16.69 1.87 12.09
C THR A 367 17.54 1.41 13.28
N GLN A 368 17.19 1.91 14.46
CA GLN A 368 17.87 1.54 15.71
C GLN A 368 17.13 0.36 16.37
N PRO A 369 17.83 -0.50 17.11
CA PRO A 369 17.19 -1.53 17.92
C PRO A 369 16.23 -0.90 18.98
N PRO A 370 15.14 -1.60 19.36
CA PRO A 370 14.78 -2.95 18.93
C PRO A 370 14.17 -2.97 17.51
N TYR A 371 14.59 -3.93 16.72
CA TYR A 371 13.96 -4.15 15.41
C TYR A 371 12.55 -4.75 15.60
N PRO A 372 11.58 -4.42 14.73
CA PRO A 372 10.23 -5.00 14.80
C PRO A 372 10.22 -6.52 14.83
N PHE A 373 11.10 -7.14 14.04
CA PHE A 373 11.29 -8.59 14.02
C PHE A 373 11.64 -9.17 15.41
N ASP A 374 12.48 -8.48 16.20
CA ASP A 374 12.93 -8.98 17.50
C ASP A 374 11.79 -9.05 18.52
N ALA A 375 10.92 -8.03 18.53
CA ALA A 375 9.74 -7.99 19.37
C ALA A 375 8.77 -9.14 19.03
N ARG A 376 8.54 -9.36 17.70
CA ARG A 376 7.70 -10.46 17.21
C ARG A 376 8.30 -11.82 17.58
N ALA A 377 9.60 -11.99 17.40
CA ALA A 377 10.29 -13.24 17.75
C ALA A 377 10.22 -13.56 19.24
N GLU A 378 10.35 -12.57 20.10
CA GLU A 378 10.21 -12.73 21.55
C GLU A 378 8.80 -13.14 21.95
N GLN A 379 7.80 -12.45 21.39
CA GLN A 379 6.40 -12.73 21.60
C GLN A 379 6.06 -14.18 21.21
N LEU A 380 6.45 -14.62 20.00
CA LEU A 380 6.17 -15.97 19.52
C LEU A 380 6.85 -17.08 20.34
N ARG A 381 8.03 -16.79 20.91
CA ARG A 381 8.72 -17.76 21.78
C ARG A 381 8.06 -17.94 23.15
N SER A 382 7.33 -16.94 23.62
CA SER A 382 6.81 -16.91 25.00
C SER A 382 5.34 -17.33 25.11
N CYS A 383 4.60 -17.42 24.00
CA CYS A 383 3.15 -17.63 24.01
C CYS A 383 2.78 -19.08 23.71
N ALA A 384 1.93 -19.69 24.56
CA ALA A 384 1.35 -21.01 24.33
C ALA A 384 0.10 -20.98 23.43
N SER A 385 -0.50 -19.81 23.25
CA SER A 385 -1.59 -19.52 22.34
C SER A 385 -1.43 -18.10 21.83
N VAL A 386 -1.78 -17.84 20.59
CA VAL A 386 -1.64 -16.53 19.96
C VAL A 386 -2.95 -16.14 19.30
N GLN A 387 -3.40 -14.92 19.57
CA GLN A 387 -4.45 -14.28 18.79
C GLN A 387 -3.80 -13.45 17.70
N GLU A 388 -4.04 -13.77 16.46
CA GLU A 388 -3.55 -13.03 15.30
C GLU A 388 -4.67 -12.16 14.74
N ILE A 389 -4.42 -10.85 14.67
CA ILE A 389 -5.29 -9.87 14.00
C ILE A 389 -4.74 -9.69 12.59
N LEU A 390 -5.56 -10.05 11.59
CA LEU A 390 -5.14 -10.11 10.20
C LEU A 390 -5.12 -8.71 9.54
N LEU A 391 -4.23 -8.54 8.57
CA LEU A 391 -4.31 -7.42 7.64
C LEU A 391 -5.69 -7.42 6.94
N GLY A 392 -6.38 -6.28 6.98
CA GLY A 392 -7.72 -6.16 6.41
C GLY A 392 -8.86 -6.59 7.33
N GLY A 393 -8.57 -6.91 8.59
CA GLY A 393 -9.55 -7.19 9.63
C GLY A 393 -9.86 -8.67 9.82
N GLY A 394 -10.53 -8.95 10.91
CA GLY A 394 -10.74 -10.31 11.39
C GLY A 394 -9.57 -10.80 12.25
N SER A 395 -9.79 -11.92 12.91
CA SER A 395 -8.76 -12.55 13.75
C SER A 395 -8.83 -14.06 13.61
N ARG A 396 -7.72 -14.72 13.92
CA ARG A 396 -7.65 -16.17 14.07
C ARG A 396 -6.82 -16.51 15.31
N THR A 397 -7.05 -17.67 15.86
CA THR A 397 -6.32 -18.12 17.04
C THR A 397 -5.39 -19.26 16.67
N TRP A 398 -4.15 -19.16 17.11
CA TRP A 398 -3.18 -20.25 17.10
C TRP A 398 -3.26 -20.97 18.44
N SER A 399 -3.55 -22.21 18.40
CA SER A 399 -3.61 -23.08 19.57
C SER A 399 -2.42 -24.05 19.57
N SER A 400 -2.12 -24.61 20.73
CA SER A 400 -1.04 -25.58 20.88
C SER A 400 0.34 -25.05 20.41
N VAL A 401 0.58 -23.76 20.59
CA VAL A 401 1.84 -23.14 20.17
C VAL A 401 2.99 -23.73 20.96
N THR A 402 3.95 -24.31 20.25
CA THR A 402 5.11 -24.98 20.84
C THR A 402 6.37 -24.45 20.19
N ALA A 403 7.30 -23.96 21.01
CA ALA A 403 8.60 -23.51 20.52
C ALA A 403 9.42 -24.70 19.99
N LEU A 404 10.06 -24.50 18.84
CA LEU A 404 10.93 -25.47 18.19
C LEU A 404 12.39 -25.01 18.28
N ALA A 405 13.33 -25.95 18.27
CA ALA A 405 14.74 -25.63 18.15
C ALA A 405 15.05 -25.05 16.77
N THR A 406 16.02 -24.13 16.70
CA THR A 406 16.52 -23.62 15.42
C THR A 406 18.06 -23.52 15.46
N ALA A 407 18.72 -24.15 14.50
CA ALA A 407 20.17 -24.26 14.42
C ALA A 407 20.83 -23.14 13.61
N ILE A 408 20.11 -22.06 13.27
CA ILE A 408 20.65 -20.96 12.48
C ILE A 408 21.46 -19.99 13.35
N THR A 409 22.61 -19.55 12.86
CA THR A 409 23.35 -18.40 13.43
C THR A 409 22.66 -17.12 12.96
N ALA A 410 22.06 -16.38 13.88
CA ALA A 410 21.33 -15.15 13.61
C ALA A 410 21.31 -14.25 14.86
N ASP A 411 21.08 -12.95 14.68
CA ASP A 411 20.98 -11.99 15.79
C ASP A 411 19.69 -12.21 16.59
N SER A 412 18.62 -12.56 15.88
CA SER A 412 17.33 -12.95 16.47
C SER A 412 16.72 -14.06 15.63
N ARG A 413 16.00 -14.98 16.28
CA ARG A 413 15.37 -16.12 15.60
C ARG A 413 14.24 -16.70 16.42
N TYR A 414 13.29 -17.33 15.76
CA TYR A 414 12.25 -18.14 16.38
C TYR A 414 11.81 -19.26 15.46
N ALA A 415 11.23 -20.30 16.00
CA ALA A 415 10.42 -21.28 15.31
C ALA A 415 9.34 -21.81 16.24
N VAL A 416 8.13 -21.94 15.74
CA VAL A 416 6.97 -22.44 16.49
C VAL A 416 6.14 -23.38 15.62
N ALA A 417 5.61 -24.43 16.23
CA ALA A 417 4.54 -25.24 15.68
C ALA A 417 3.22 -24.83 16.33
N TYR A 418 2.14 -24.85 15.56
CA TYR A 418 0.81 -24.49 16.05
C TYR A 418 -0.30 -25.09 15.20
N GLN A 419 -1.53 -25.06 15.73
CA GLN A 419 -2.76 -25.38 14.99
C GLN A 419 -3.62 -24.13 14.90
N LEU A 420 -4.30 -23.95 13.76
CA LEU A 420 -5.33 -22.92 13.62
C LEU A 420 -6.63 -23.40 14.25
N SER A 421 -7.32 -22.51 14.97
CA SER A 421 -8.64 -22.79 15.55
C SER A 421 -9.76 -22.70 14.49
N ASP A 422 -9.52 -23.25 13.30
CA ASP A 422 -10.47 -23.31 12.18
C ASP A 422 -11.16 -24.69 12.08
N GLY A 423 -10.85 -25.61 12.98
CA GLY A 423 -11.40 -26.95 13.03
C GLY A 423 -10.77 -27.94 12.05
N THR A 424 -9.77 -27.55 11.26
CA THR A 424 -9.08 -28.45 10.33
C THR A 424 -8.15 -29.42 11.02
N GLY A 425 -7.63 -29.05 12.22
CA GLY A 425 -6.63 -29.81 12.96
C GLY A 425 -5.26 -29.86 12.27
N GLU A 426 -5.04 -29.06 11.20
CA GLU A 426 -3.77 -29.00 10.50
C GLU A 426 -2.70 -28.35 11.35
N TRP A 427 -1.50 -28.93 11.31
CA TRP A 427 -0.32 -28.36 11.92
C TRP A 427 0.39 -27.38 10.99
N HIS A 428 0.87 -26.32 11.56
CA HIS A 428 1.64 -25.28 10.88
C HIS A 428 2.98 -25.06 11.58
N VAL A 429 3.97 -24.66 10.81
CA VAL A 429 5.26 -24.19 11.32
C VAL A 429 5.44 -22.78 10.84
N GLN A 430 5.73 -21.86 11.76
CA GLN A 430 6.24 -20.54 11.43
C GLN A 430 7.63 -20.38 12.03
N SER A 431 8.55 -19.90 11.21
CA SER A 431 9.95 -19.71 11.60
C SER A 431 10.46 -18.40 11.02
N GLY A 432 11.40 -17.78 11.71
CA GLY A 432 12.05 -16.56 11.23
C GLY A 432 13.43 -16.38 11.81
N ALA A 433 14.24 -15.63 11.09
CA ALA A 433 15.58 -15.24 11.50
C ALA A 433 15.95 -13.84 10.99
N ARG A 434 16.77 -13.09 11.76
CA ARG A 434 17.32 -11.79 11.38
C ARG A 434 18.83 -11.77 11.53
N ARG A 435 19.48 -11.17 10.52
CA ARG A 435 20.92 -10.85 10.53
C ARG A 435 21.12 -9.40 10.09
N GLY A 436 21.63 -8.55 10.95
CA GLY A 436 21.72 -7.11 10.70
C GLY A 436 20.35 -6.53 10.43
N THR A 437 20.18 -5.90 9.28
CA THR A 437 18.93 -5.30 8.82
C THR A 437 18.05 -6.25 8.02
N LEU A 438 18.50 -7.46 7.70
CA LEU A 438 17.77 -8.42 6.89
C LEU A 438 17.09 -9.46 7.77
N SER A 439 15.78 -9.60 7.66
CA SER A 439 14.98 -10.66 8.28
C SER A 439 14.26 -11.50 7.24
N VAL A 440 14.06 -12.76 7.53
CA VAL A 440 13.29 -13.71 6.72
C VAL A 440 12.35 -14.47 7.64
N GLU A 441 11.08 -14.53 7.28
CA GLU A 441 10.06 -15.32 7.96
C GLU A 441 9.40 -16.25 6.95
N ALA A 442 9.06 -17.46 7.37
CA ALA A 442 8.37 -18.42 6.52
C ALA A 442 7.32 -19.19 7.33
N ALA A 443 6.18 -19.45 6.67
CA ALA A 443 5.08 -20.22 7.21
C ALA A 443 4.72 -21.36 6.25
N GLY A 444 4.57 -22.55 6.78
CA GLY A 444 4.20 -23.73 5.97
C GLY A 444 3.42 -24.75 6.79
N ARG A 445 2.75 -25.64 6.09
CA ARG A 445 2.01 -26.76 6.69
C ARG A 445 2.94 -27.92 6.98
N THR A 446 2.55 -28.73 7.94
CA THR A 446 3.17 -30.03 8.23
C THR A 446 2.08 -31.06 8.57
N ALA A 447 2.33 -32.33 8.30
CA ALA A 447 1.34 -33.36 8.51
C ALA A 447 1.08 -33.67 9.99
N SER A 448 2.07 -33.38 10.84
CA SER A 448 1.98 -33.63 12.29
C SER A 448 2.91 -32.72 13.09
N GLN A 449 2.66 -32.64 14.39
CA GLN A 449 3.58 -31.95 15.31
C GLN A 449 4.98 -32.62 15.30
N ALA A 450 5.05 -33.92 15.10
CA ALA A 450 6.32 -34.65 15.10
C ALA A 450 7.21 -34.25 13.90
N GLU A 451 6.62 -33.85 12.78
CA GLU A 451 7.35 -33.39 11.58
C GLU A 451 7.71 -31.91 11.64
N ALA A 452 7.14 -31.17 12.59
CA ALA A 452 7.32 -29.73 12.68
C ALA A 452 8.81 -29.34 12.90
N GLN A 453 9.57 -30.13 13.66
CA GLN A 453 10.99 -29.88 13.87
C GLN A 453 11.79 -30.02 12.56
N SER A 454 11.53 -31.06 11.76
CA SER A 454 12.18 -31.24 10.45
C SER A 454 11.87 -30.09 9.49
N LYS A 455 10.61 -29.61 9.49
CA LYS A 455 10.23 -28.42 8.69
C LYS A 455 10.96 -27.15 9.18
N ALA A 456 11.07 -26.95 10.49
CA ALA A 456 11.78 -25.80 11.05
C ALA A 456 13.30 -25.86 10.69
N ASP A 457 13.92 -27.03 10.71
CA ASP A 457 15.32 -27.23 10.33
C ASP A 457 15.55 -26.93 8.84
N ALA A 458 14.62 -27.35 7.98
CA ALA A 458 14.65 -27.05 6.55
C ALA A 458 14.52 -25.53 6.31
N LEU A 459 13.64 -24.85 7.03
CA LEU A 459 13.50 -23.39 6.96
C LEU A 459 14.73 -22.66 7.48
N ALA A 460 15.33 -23.12 8.58
CA ALA A 460 16.58 -22.57 9.11
C ALA A 460 17.72 -22.67 8.07
N SER A 461 17.81 -23.80 7.37
CA SER A 461 18.77 -24.00 6.28
C SER A 461 18.52 -23.08 5.09
N PHE A 462 17.27 -22.87 4.73
CA PHE A 462 16.87 -21.89 3.71
C PHE A 462 17.28 -20.46 4.13
N PHE A 463 17.00 -20.04 5.35
CA PHE A 463 17.37 -18.70 5.84
C PHE A 463 18.88 -18.51 5.83
N ALA A 464 19.66 -19.52 6.23
CA ALA A 464 21.12 -19.48 6.16
C ALA A 464 21.61 -19.26 4.72
N ALA A 465 20.99 -19.93 3.74
CA ALA A 465 21.30 -19.72 2.33
C ALA A 465 20.96 -18.30 1.85
N VAL A 466 19.82 -17.73 2.29
CA VAL A 466 19.45 -16.33 1.99
C VAL A 466 20.51 -15.37 2.57
N PHE A 467 20.86 -15.50 3.83
CA PHE A 467 21.85 -14.63 4.46
C PHE A 467 23.24 -14.75 3.80
N SER A 468 23.68 -15.96 3.50
CA SER A 468 24.93 -16.17 2.78
C SER A 468 24.95 -15.46 1.43
N ARG A 469 23.85 -15.55 0.68
CA ARG A 469 23.70 -14.92 -0.63
C ARG A 469 23.63 -13.40 -0.55
N ALA A 470 23.07 -12.86 0.54
CA ALA A 470 23.05 -11.43 0.84
C ALA A 470 24.39 -10.89 1.40
N GLY A 471 25.41 -11.74 1.59
CA GLY A 471 26.68 -11.34 2.20
C GLY A 471 26.56 -10.99 3.68
N LYS A 472 25.64 -11.59 4.38
CA LYS A 472 25.33 -11.35 5.81
C LYS A 472 25.77 -12.52 6.68
#